data_3e5752a3ce3173345ae8205f4661e96e
#
_entry.id   3e5752a3ce3173345ae8205f4661e96e
#
_cell.length_a   1.000
_cell.length_b   1.000
_cell.length_c   1.000
_cell.angle_alpha   90.00
_cell.angle_beta   90.00
_cell.angle_gamma   90.00
#
_symmetry.space_group_name_H-M   'P 1'
#
loop_
_entity.id
_entity.type
_entity.pdbx_description
1 polymer ?
#
loop_
_entity_poly.entity_id
_entity_poly.type
_entity_poly.pdbx_seq_one_letter_code
_entity_poly.pdbx_strand_id
1 'polypeptide(L)'
;MVSVKVFKPRSGQDAVRNKRWACSLSPRCASRLDVSANDHVRIEDGKKALCCRVREIHEKDKYPLRVSEKTRDNTGLEHHAEVSVRKQIPGKSYMKARRTGDLAETVWDDLKQSQILIYAPHGGDTEFGTDDAAIRLYRKLQNSGFDCSLWALHGFNPNSFARWHVSKPGLTLGCYPGLDQVSDRTYELVVSFHVQSKGYTGIGGAIDDSFRKCVVEEMDSRIRDRYEFRWRHNDMRWKGV
;
A
#
# COMPACT_ATOMS: atom_id res chain seq x y z
N MET A 1 6.69 -8.36 -17.85
CA MET A 1 7.97 -8.29 -17.12
C MET A 1 9.06 -7.82 -18.07
N VAL A 2 9.90 -6.90 -17.61
CA VAL A 2 10.98 -6.30 -18.41
C VAL A 2 12.28 -6.34 -17.60
N SER A 3 13.40 -6.80 -18.21
CA SER A 3 14.72 -6.76 -17.59
C SER A 3 15.42 -5.45 -17.96
N VAL A 4 15.91 -4.71 -16.97
CA VAL A 4 16.52 -3.39 -17.17
C VAL A 4 17.59 -3.09 -16.12
N LYS A 5 18.46 -2.11 -16.42
CA LYS A 5 19.40 -1.57 -15.41
C LYS A 5 18.78 -0.41 -14.63
N VAL A 6 19.13 -0.33 -13.35
CA VAL A 6 18.75 0.75 -12.43
C VAL A 6 19.69 1.94 -12.58
N PHE A 7 19.13 3.14 -12.65
CA PHE A 7 19.86 4.41 -12.73
C PHE A 7 19.47 5.37 -11.60
N LYS A 8 20.34 6.31 -11.28
CA LYS A 8 20.06 7.45 -10.38
C LYS A 8 19.14 8.46 -11.08
N PRO A 9 18.25 9.14 -10.35
CA PRO A 9 17.53 10.30 -10.88
C PRO A 9 18.51 11.41 -11.29
N ARG A 10 18.12 12.24 -12.25
CA ARG A 10 18.90 13.44 -12.64
C ARG A 10 18.72 14.57 -11.63
N SER A 11 19.61 15.54 -11.66
CA SER A 11 19.35 16.88 -11.15
C SER A 11 18.11 17.43 -11.89
N GLY A 12 17.15 17.97 -11.15
CA GLY A 12 15.87 18.44 -11.71
C GLY A 12 14.73 17.41 -11.75
N GLN A 13 14.96 16.13 -11.41
CA GLN A 13 13.87 15.13 -11.22
C GLN A 13 13.39 15.10 -9.77
N ASP A 14 12.87 16.23 -9.27
CA ASP A 14 12.48 16.39 -7.87
C ASP A 14 11.30 15.49 -7.48
N ALA A 15 10.44 15.14 -8.42
CA ALA A 15 9.35 14.19 -8.22
C ALA A 15 9.83 12.81 -7.78
N VAL A 16 11.05 12.41 -8.17
CA VAL A 16 11.63 11.10 -7.86
C VAL A 16 12.76 11.20 -6.83
N ARG A 17 13.68 12.15 -6.99
CA ARG A 17 15.00 12.17 -6.35
C ARG A 17 15.00 11.94 -4.83
N ASN A 18 14.18 12.67 -4.11
CA ASN A 18 14.16 12.68 -2.63
C ASN A 18 12.93 11.97 -2.03
N LYS A 19 12.21 11.19 -2.82
CA LYS A 19 10.98 10.50 -2.37
C LYS A 19 11.27 9.04 -2.07
N ARG A 20 10.71 8.53 -0.96
CA ARG A 20 10.72 7.09 -0.69
C ARG A 20 9.77 6.39 -1.69
N TRP A 21 10.06 5.15 -1.99
CA TRP A 21 9.25 4.29 -2.88
C TRP A 21 8.92 4.93 -4.24
N ALA A 22 9.87 5.69 -4.79
CA ALA A 22 9.66 6.42 -6.03
C ALA A 22 10.62 5.97 -7.12
N CYS A 23 10.08 5.86 -8.33
CA CYS A 23 10.86 5.63 -9.55
C CYS A 23 10.32 6.47 -10.71
N SER A 24 11.10 6.53 -11.78
CA SER A 24 10.64 6.95 -13.11
C SER A 24 11.03 5.91 -14.15
N LEU A 25 10.22 5.81 -15.19
CA LEU A 25 10.42 4.88 -16.30
C LEU A 25 10.61 5.64 -17.62
N SER A 26 11.35 5.04 -18.54
CA SER A 26 11.37 5.51 -19.91
C SER A 26 10.04 5.19 -20.62
N PRO A 27 9.68 5.92 -21.71
CA PRO A 27 8.46 5.67 -22.45
C PRO A 27 8.34 4.23 -22.94
N ARG A 28 9.43 3.68 -23.49
CA ARG A 28 9.48 2.30 -23.97
C ARG A 28 9.29 1.29 -22.83
N CYS A 29 9.88 1.53 -21.64
CA CYS A 29 9.72 0.65 -20.49
C CYS A 29 8.28 0.71 -19.95
N ALA A 30 7.72 1.90 -19.82
CA ALA A 30 6.35 2.13 -19.36
C ALA A 30 5.34 1.46 -20.29
N SER A 31 5.46 1.65 -21.61
CA SER A 31 4.60 1.01 -22.62
C SER A 31 4.67 -0.52 -22.56
N ARG A 32 5.86 -1.11 -22.43
CA ARG A 32 6.02 -2.58 -22.33
C ARG A 32 5.42 -3.17 -21.04
N LEU A 33 5.32 -2.38 -20.00
CA LEU A 33 4.73 -2.76 -18.71
C LEU A 33 3.24 -2.43 -18.62
N ASP A 34 2.71 -1.65 -19.57
CA ASP A 34 1.37 -1.08 -19.52
C ASP A 34 1.15 -0.31 -18.22
N VAL A 35 2.05 0.65 -17.93
CA VAL A 35 1.99 1.48 -16.72
C VAL A 35 2.09 2.97 -17.07
N SER A 36 1.42 3.76 -16.27
CA SER A 36 1.36 5.21 -16.33
C SER A 36 2.00 5.87 -15.10
N ALA A 37 2.11 7.18 -15.12
CA ALA A 37 2.47 7.93 -13.93
C ALA A 37 1.42 7.70 -12.82
N ASN A 38 1.90 7.48 -11.62
CA ASN A 38 1.18 7.08 -10.41
C ASN A 38 0.91 5.59 -10.24
N ASP A 39 1.08 4.76 -11.25
CA ASP A 39 1.03 3.31 -11.08
C ASP A 39 2.19 2.82 -10.19
N HIS A 40 2.04 1.60 -9.69
CA HIS A 40 3.09 0.93 -8.96
C HIS A 40 3.80 -0.09 -9.87
N VAL A 41 5.07 -0.33 -9.57
CA VAL A 41 5.86 -1.38 -10.20
C VAL A 41 6.60 -2.18 -9.15
N ARG A 42 6.70 -3.47 -9.38
CA ARG A 42 7.54 -4.37 -8.61
C ARG A 42 8.91 -4.46 -9.29
N ILE A 43 9.97 -4.26 -8.51
CA ILE A 43 11.37 -4.33 -8.94
C ILE A 43 12.02 -5.49 -8.20
N GLU A 44 12.67 -6.39 -8.90
CA GLU A 44 13.34 -7.58 -8.35
C GLU A 44 14.79 -7.66 -8.86
N ASP A 45 15.76 -7.81 -7.94
CA ASP A 45 17.20 -7.96 -8.25
C ASP A 45 17.69 -9.41 -8.15
N GLY A 46 16.78 -10.39 -8.13
CA GLY A 46 17.06 -11.81 -7.92
C GLY A 46 17.16 -12.24 -6.47
N LYS A 47 17.46 -11.33 -5.56
CA LYS A 47 17.54 -11.60 -4.11
C LYS A 47 16.39 -10.98 -3.35
N LYS A 48 15.97 -9.81 -3.76
CA LYS A 48 14.95 -9.00 -3.09
C LYS A 48 13.96 -8.47 -4.11
N ALA A 49 12.76 -8.22 -3.64
CA ALA A 49 11.75 -7.48 -4.39
C ALA A 49 11.29 -6.29 -3.57
N LEU A 50 10.91 -5.22 -4.25
CA LEU A 50 10.36 -4.01 -3.65
C LEU A 50 9.31 -3.40 -4.57
N CYS A 51 8.45 -2.55 -4.01
CA CYS A 51 7.46 -1.79 -4.77
C CYS A 51 7.88 -0.32 -4.85
N CYS A 52 7.73 0.26 -6.03
CA CYS A 52 7.90 1.69 -6.25
C CYS A 52 6.68 2.27 -6.97
N ARG A 53 6.34 3.51 -6.61
CA ARG A 53 5.38 4.31 -7.37
C ARG A 53 6.11 5.00 -8.53
N VAL A 54 5.57 4.87 -9.72
CA VAL A 54 6.03 5.59 -10.92
C VAL A 54 5.60 7.04 -10.78
N ARG A 55 6.53 7.93 -10.51
CA ARG A 55 6.25 9.38 -10.34
C ARG A 55 6.30 10.14 -11.65
N GLU A 56 7.00 9.60 -12.63
CA GLU A 56 7.27 10.26 -13.88
C GLU A 56 7.58 9.23 -14.97
N ILE A 57 7.09 9.47 -16.17
CA ILE A 57 7.61 8.85 -17.40
C ILE A 57 8.55 9.86 -18.03
N HIS A 58 9.85 9.58 -17.99
CA HIS A 58 10.87 10.53 -18.47
C HIS A 58 11.22 10.29 -19.95
N GLU A 59 11.69 11.31 -20.66
CA GLU A 59 11.84 11.32 -22.12
C GLU A 59 12.93 10.39 -22.72
N LYS A 60 13.86 9.84 -21.93
CA LYS A 60 15.06 9.17 -22.46
C LYS A 60 15.06 7.66 -22.27
N ASP A 61 14.92 6.92 -23.33
CA ASP A 61 14.96 5.45 -23.34
C ASP A 61 16.31 4.85 -22.92
N LYS A 62 17.41 5.60 -23.05
CA LYS A 62 18.75 5.17 -22.60
C LYS A 62 18.78 4.79 -21.10
N TYR A 63 17.87 5.30 -20.30
CA TYR A 63 17.82 5.06 -18.85
C TYR A 63 16.45 4.47 -18.49
N PRO A 64 16.23 3.18 -18.73
CA PRO A 64 14.90 2.59 -18.69
C PRO A 64 14.20 2.69 -17.33
N LEU A 65 14.96 2.64 -16.23
CA LEU A 65 14.45 2.75 -14.87
C LEU A 65 15.37 3.63 -14.02
N ARG A 66 14.80 4.64 -13.37
CA ARG A 66 15.49 5.43 -12.36
C ARG A 66 14.78 5.25 -11.02
N VAL A 67 15.54 4.93 -9.98
CA VAL A 67 15.04 4.73 -8.63
C VAL A 67 15.62 5.78 -7.71
N SER A 68 14.80 6.37 -6.85
CA SER A 68 15.22 7.41 -5.91
C SER A 68 16.36 6.95 -5.02
N GLU A 69 17.20 7.87 -4.60
CA GLU A 69 18.31 7.59 -3.69
C GLU A 69 17.81 6.99 -2.38
N LYS A 70 16.82 7.63 -1.76
CA LYS A 70 16.21 7.12 -0.51
C LYS A 70 15.66 5.70 -0.64
N THR A 71 15.09 5.34 -1.77
CA THR A 71 14.61 3.96 -1.99
C THR A 71 15.79 3.00 -2.11
N ARG A 72 16.81 3.35 -2.88
CA ARG A 72 17.98 2.51 -3.07
C ARG A 72 18.73 2.28 -1.76
N ASP A 73 18.97 3.33 -0.98
CA ASP A 73 19.68 3.25 0.30
C ASP A 73 18.93 2.40 1.32
N ASN A 74 17.61 2.58 1.42
CA ASN A 74 16.78 1.82 2.35
C ASN A 74 16.63 0.35 1.97
N THR A 75 16.77 0.00 0.69
CA THR A 75 16.56 -1.37 0.20
C THR A 75 17.84 -2.08 -0.20
N GLY A 76 18.96 -1.36 -0.28
CA GLY A 76 20.24 -1.87 -0.78
C GLY A 76 20.23 -2.16 -2.28
N LEU A 77 19.38 -1.47 -3.04
CA LEU A 77 19.35 -1.60 -4.51
C LEU A 77 20.45 -0.76 -5.13
N GLU A 78 21.41 -1.40 -5.75
CA GLU A 78 22.59 -0.73 -6.29
C GLU A 78 22.32 0.03 -7.61
N HIS A 79 23.12 1.05 -7.85
CA HIS A 79 23.18 1.72 -9.15
C HIS A 79 23.77 0.76 -10.20
N HIS A 80 23.16 0.70 -11.38
CA HIS A 80 23.46 -0.24 -12.45
C HIS A 80 23.13 -1.72 -12.16
N ALA A 81 22.46 -2.04 -11.05
CA ALA A 81 21.95 -3.38 -10.83
C ALA A 81 21.02 -3.80 -11.98
N GLU A 82 21.13 -5.03 -12.43
CA GLU A 82 20.18 -5.63 -13.35
C GLU A 82 18.97 -6.13 -12.57
N VAL A 83 17.78 -5.70 -12.98
CA VAL A 83 16.53 -6.01 -12.29
C VAL A 83 15.46 -6.41 -13.28
N SER A 84 14.53 -7.21 -12.81
CA SER A 84 13.26 -7.41 -13.49
C SER A 84 12.21 -6.44 -12.93
N VAL A 85 11.38 -5.90 -13.82
CA VAL A 85 10.29 -4.99 -13.47
C VAL A 85 8.98 -5.54 -14.00
N ARG A 86 7.92 -5.46 -13.19
CA ARG A 86 6.57 -5.85 -13.59
C ARG A 86 5.50 -4.96 -12.95
N LYS A 87 4.32 -4.87 -13.57
CA LYS A 87 3.15 -4.13 -13.08
C LYS A 87 2.54 -4.85 -11.87
N GLN A 88 2.25 -6.13 -11.98
CA GLN A 88 1.65 -6.91 -10.90
C GLN A 88 2.57 -7.01 -9.69
N ILE A 89 2.13 -6.52 -8.52
CA ILE A 89 2.95 -6.39 -7.32
C ILE A 89 2.96 -7.68 -6.48
N PRO A 90 1.82 -8.20 -5.96
CA PRO A 90 1.78 -9.49 -5.30
C PRO A 90 1.95 -10.62 -6.33
N GLY A 91 2.57 -11.70 -5.92
CA GLY A 91 2.78 -12.82 -6.84
C GLY A 91 2.92 -14.17 -6.15
N LYS A 92 2.69 -14.20 -4.83
CA LYS A 92 2.84 -15.41 -4.01
C LYS A 92 1.64 -15.57 -3.09
N SER A 93 1.30 -16.83 -2.75
CA SER A 93 0.35 -17.12 -1.69
C SER A 93 0.88 -16.59 -0.36
N TYR A 94 -0.01 -16.31 0.60
CA TYR A 94 0.31 -15.80 1.92
C TYR A 94 1.44 -16.59 2.61
N MET A 95 1.31 -17.92 2.69
CA MET A 95 2.32 -18.77 3.33
C MET A 95 3.67 -18.73 2.64
N LYS A 96 3.68 -18.69 1.30
CA LYS A 96 4.92 -18.58 0.53
C LYS A 96 5.56 -17.20 0.71
N ALA A 97 4.77 -16.13 0.66
CA ALA A 97 5.24 -14.77 0.87
C ALA A 97 5.85 -14.60 2.27
N ARG A 98 5.15 -15.08 3.31
CA ARG A 98 5.64 -15.06 4.69
C ARG A 98 6.99 -15.78 4.85
N ARG A 99 7.12 -16.96 4.25
CA ARG A 99 8.37 -17.75 4.33
C ARG A 99 9.52 -17.11 3.57
N THR A 100 9.26 -16.43 2.46
CA THR A 100 10.29 -15.83 1.58
C THR A 100 10.50 -14.34 1.79
N GLY A 101 9.79 -13.72 2.74
CA GLY A 101 9.86 -12.27 2.95
C GLY A 101 9.33 -11.47 1.76
N ASP A 102 8.16 -11.81 1.25
CA ASP A 102 7.56 -11.20 0.07
C ASP A 102 6.22 -10.53 0.40
N LEU A 103 5.44 -10.19 -0.61
CA LEU A 103 4.15 -9.53 -0.53
C LEU A 103 3.03 -10.49 -0.98
N ALA A 104 1.94 -10.51 -0.23
CA ALA A 104 0.73 -11.26 -0.57
C ALA A 104 -0.53 -10.42 -0.35
N GLU A 105 -1.59 -10.77 -1.06
CA GLU A 105 -2.93 -10.24 -0.84
C GLU A 105 -3.82 -11.28 -0.16
N THR A 106 -4.75 -10.80 0.65
CA THR A 106 -5.93 -11.52 1.08
C THR A 106 -7.15 -10.74 0.64
N VAL A 107 -8.07 -11.42 -0.04
CA VAL A 107 -9.38 -10.90 -0.43
C VAL A 107 -10.44 -11.83 0.12
N TRP A 108 -11.38 -11.28 0.83
CA TRP A 108 -12.62 -11.95 1.21
C TRP A 108 -13.78 -11.13 0.70
N ASP A 109 -14.45 -11.68 -0.28
CA ASP A 109 -15.59 -11.06 -0.94
C ASP A 109 -16.63 -12.14 -1.20
N ASP A 110 -17.84 -11.91 -0.78
CA ASP A 110 -18.96 -12.83 -0.99
C ASP A 110 -19.65 -12.63 -2.35
N LEU A 111 -19.06 -11.77 -3.20
CA LEU A 111 -19.61 -11.35 -4.51
C LEU A 111 -20.98 -10.66 -4.42
N LYS A 112 -21.48 -10.37 -3.22
CA LYS A 112 -22.63 -9.52 -3.03
C LYS A 112 -22.23 -8.05 -3.18
N GLN A 113 -23.22 -7.20 -3.30
CA GLN A 113 -22.98 -5.75 -3.27
C GLN A 113 -22.70 -5.29 -1.83
N SER A 114 -21.53 -5.63 -1.31
CA SER A 114 -21.12 -5.25 0.03
C SER A 114 -21.12 -3.73 0.17
N GLN A 115 -21.72 -3.23 1.24
CA GLN A 115 -21.76 -1.80 1.53
C GLN A 115 -20.49 -1.31 2.25
N ILE A 116 -19.74 -2.23 2.85
CA ILE A 116 -18.57 -1.92 3.67
C ILE A 116 -17.33 -2.59 3.10
N LEU A 117 -16.27 -1.80 2.84
CA LEU A 117 -14.94 -2.31 2.55
C LEU A 117 -14.03 -2.14 3.75
N ILE A 118 -13.43 -3.23 4.19
CA ILE A 118 -12.38 -3.23 5.20
C ILE A 118 -11.03 -3.34 4.48
N TYR A 119 -10.13 -2.40 4.76
CA TYR A 119 -8.97 -2.15 3.95
C TYR A 119 -7.69 -2.06 4.80
N ALA A 120 -6.72 -2.94 4.58
CA ALA A 120 -5.43 -2.92 5.26
C ALA A 120 -4.27 -2.93 4.25
N PRO A 121 -3.81 -1.76 3.79
CA PRO A 121 -2.85 -1.67 2.69
C PRO A 121 -1.40 -1.99 3.11
N HIS A 122 -1.11 -2.10 4.40
CA HIS A 122 0.25 -2.21 4.91
C HIS A 122 0.40 -3.30 6.00
N GLY A 123 -0.34 -4.38 5.90
CA GLY A 123 -0.32 -5.47 6.89
C GLY A 123 1.00 -6.26 6.94
N GLY A 124 0.99 -7.31 7.74
CA GLY A 124 2.17 -8.12 8.03
C GLY A 124 3.21 -7.35 8.84
N ASP A 125 4.48 -7.45 8.43
CA ASP A 125 5.59 -6.77 9.10
C ASP A 125 5.75 -5.30 8.62
N THR A 126 4.90 -4.81 7.72
CA THR A 126 4.96 -3.43 7.19
C THR A 126 4.41 -2.42 8.20
N GLU A 127 3.17 -2.63 8.64
CA GLU A 127 2.52 -1.93 9.75
C GLU A 127 1.86 -2.99 10.63
N PHE A 128 2.61 -3.53 11.55
CA PHE A 128 2.28 -4.71 12.34
C PHE A 128 0.90 -4.61 13.00
N GLY A 129 0.07 -5.63 12.77
CA GLY A 129 -1.25 -5.78 13.38
C GLY A 129 -2.41 -5.11 12.65
N THR A 130 -2.16 -4.33 11.58
CA THR A 130 -3.23 -3.67 10.82
C THR A 130 -4.10 -4.67 10.06
N ASP A 131 -3.50 -5.70 9.48
CA ASP A 131 -4.20 -6.80 8.83
C ASP A 131 -4.97 -7.68 9.82
N ASP A 132 -4.41 -7.97 10.99
CA ASP A 132 -5.12 -8.68 12.05
C ASP A 132 -6.35 -7.91 12.54
N ALA A 133 -6.22 -6.59 12.73
CA ALA A 133 -7.34 -5.73 13.11
C ALA A 133 -8.44 -5.72 12.03
N ALA A 134 -8.05 -5.61 10.77
CA ALA A 134 -8.97 -5.66 9.63
C ALA A 134 -9.71 -7.00 9.54
N ILE A 135 -9.00 -8.11 9.68
CA ILE A 135 -9.58 -9.47 9.67
C ILE A 135 -10.56 -9.67 10.82
N ARG A 136 -10.21 -9.19 12.02
CA ARG A 136 -11.09 -9.29 13.20
C ARG A 136 -12.36 -8.45 13.02
N LEU A 137 -12.24 -7.23 12.51
CA LEU A 137 -13.39 -6.38 12.22
C LEU A 137 -14.30 -7.03 11.17
N TYR A 138 -13.73 -7.53 10.07
CA TYR A 138 -14.47 -8.25 9.02
C TYR A 138 -15.32 -9.38 9.62
N ARG A 139 -14.67 -10.28 10.38
CA ARG A 139 -15.37 -11.43 11.00
C ARG A 139 -16.46 -10.99 11.96
N LYS A 140 -16.22 -9.93 12.73
CA LYS A 140 -17.21 -9.40 13.66
C LYS A 140 -18.44 -8.82 12.94
N LEU A 141 -18.23 -8.07 11.87
CA LEU A 141 -19.30 -7.52 11.04
C LEU A 141 -20.10 -8.63 10.35
N GLN A 142 -19.44 -9.61 9.74
CA GLN A 142 -20.10 -10.77 9.14
C GLN A 142 -20.96 -11.53 10.16
N ASN A 143 -20.43 -11.81 11.35
CA ASN A 143 -21.17 -12.47 12.43
C ASN A 143 -22.34 -11.64 12.96
N SER A 144 -22.35 -10.33 12.73
CA SER A 144 -23.43 -9.41 13.07
C SER A 144 -24.42 -9.18 11.91
N GLY A 145 -24.26 -9.91 10.80
CA GLY A 145 -25.17 -9.85 9.65
C GLY A 145 -24.91 -8.72 8.67
N PHE A 146 -23.75 -8.05 8.76
CA PHE A 146 -23.37 -7.02 7.79
C PHE A 146 -22.68 -7.63 6.58
N ASP A 147 -23.10 -7.28 5.38
CA ASP A 147 -22.38 -7.58 4.15
C ASP A 147 -21.16 -6.67 4.04
N CYS A 148 -20.00 -7.26 4.03
CA CYS A 148 -18.73 -6.53 3.93
C CYS A 148 -17.70 -7.31 3.13
N SER A 149 -16.80 -6.58 2.46
CA SER A 149 -15.63 -7.12 1.78
C SER A 149 -14.36 -6.76 2.55
N LEU A 150 -13.33 -7.58 2.42
CA LEU A 150 -12.01 -7.34 2.97
C LEU A 150 -10.96 -7.38 1.85
N TRP A 151 -10.08 -6.39 1.87
CA TRP A 151 -8.79 -6.47 1.19
C TRP A 151 -7.67 -6.15 2.15
N ALA A 152 -6.67 -7.02 2.23
CA ALA A 152 -5.48 -6.81 3.02
C ALA A 152 -4.22 -7.14 2.22
N LEU A 153 -3.22 -6.29 2.30
CA LEU A 153 -1.91 -6.46 1.71
C LEU A 153 -0.91 -6.77 2.82
N HIS A 154 -0.21 -7.90 2.72
CA HIS A 154 0.71 -8.38 3.74
C HIS A 154 2.14 -8.34 3.22
N GLY A 155 2.96 -7.47 3.77
CA GLY A 155 4.39 -7.42 3.48
C GLY A 155 5.21 -8.09 4.57
N PHE A 156 6.18 -8.95 4.18
CA PHE A 156 6.97 -9.73 5.11
C PHE A 156 8.46 -9.41 5.03
N ASN A 157 9.18 -9.70 6.12
CA ASN A 157 10.62 -9.53 6.33
C ASN A 157 11.52 -9.95 5.15
N PRO A 158 12.78 -9.50 5.06
CA PRO A 158 13.37 -8.41 5.83
C PRO A 158 13.04 -7.02 5.27
N ASN A 159 13.11 -5.99 6.11
CA ASN A 159 12.87 -4.59 5.73
C ASN A 159 11.50 -4.33 5.06
N SER A 160 10.45 -4.97 5.56
CA SER A 160 9.11 -4.92 4.97
C SER A 160 8.63 -3.49 4.74
N PHE A 161 8.78 -2.61 5.73
CA PHE A 161 8.40 -1.20 5.61
C PHE A 161 9.11 -0.48 4.46
N ALA A 162 10.42 -0.68 4.31
CA ALA A 162 11.20 -0.04 3.24
C ALA A 162 10.88 -0.59 1.84
N ARG A 163 10.38 -1.82 1.76
CA ARG A 163 10.10 -2.51 0.49
C ARG A 163 8.66 -2.41 0.03
N TRP A 164 7.71 -2.38 0.97
CA TRP A 164 6.31 -2.62 0.68
C TRP A 164 5.35 -1.50 1.13
N HIS A 165 5.82 -0.53 1.90
CA HIS A 165 4.98 0.58 2.34
C HIS A 165 4.76 1.58 1.20
N VAL A 166 3.79 1.32 0.34
CA VAL A 166 3.43 2.19 -0.79
C VAL A 166 2.12 2.91 -0.54
N SER A 167 2.08 4.19 -0.91
CA SER A 167 0.88 5.01 -0.74
C SER A 167 -0.13 4.79 -1.86
N LYS A 168 -1.41 4.75 -1.52
CA LYS A 168 -2.53 4.80 -2.46
C LYS A 168 -2.59 3.61 -3.45
N PRO A 169 -2.55 2.35 -3.00
CA PRO A 169 -2.70 1.21 -3.90
C PRO A 169 -4.04 1.20 -4.65
N GLY A 170 -5.11 1.71 -4.05
CA GLY A 170 -6.43 1.77 -4.69
C GLY A 170 -6.55 2.69 -5.91
N LEU A 171 -5.50 3.47 -6.22
CA LEU A 171 -5.46 4.29 -7.45
C LEU A 171 -4.73 3.61 -8.62
N THR A 172 -4.32 2.34 -8.49
CA THR A 172 -3.42 1.67 -9.43
C THR A 172 -4.03 0.37 -9.93
N LEU A 173 -4.93 0.48 -10.91
CA LEU A 173 -5.58 -0.69 -11.52
C LEU A 173 -4.57 -1.66 -12.17
N GLY A 174 -4.81 -2.96 -11.98
CA GLY A 174 -3.96 -4.03 -12.50
C GLY A 174 -2.65 -4.25 -11.74
N CYS A 175 -2.36 -3.46 -10.71
CA CYS A 175 -1.17 -3.66 -9.87
C CYS A 175 -1.42 -4.64 -8.72
N TYR A 176 -2.64 -4.68 -8.23
CA TYR A 176 -3.09 -5.51 -7.11
C TYR A 176 -4.33 -6.32 -7.50
N PRO A 177 -4.17 -7.52 -8.09
CA PRO A 177 -5.30 -8.29 -8.62
C PRO A 177 -6.39 -8.61 -7.60
N GLY A 178 -6.04 -8.72 -6.31
CA GLY A 178 -7.01 -8.89 -5.25
C GLY A 178 -7.80 -7.63 -4.97
N LEU A 179 -7.14 -6.47 -4.95
CA LEU A 179 -7.82 -5.19 -4.80
C LEU A 179 -8.76 -4.90 -5.98
N ASP A 180 -8.32 -5.23 -7.20
CA ASP A 180 -9.13 -5.04 -8.42
C ASP A 180 -10.48 -5.76 -8.34
N GLN A 181 -10.55 -6.90 -7.63
CA GLN A 181 -11.81 -7.66 -7.45
C GLN A 181 -12.85 -6.94 -6.60
N VAL A 182 -12.43 -6.03 -5.74
CA VAL A 182 -13.31 -5.30 -4.82
C VAL A 182 -13.36 -3.79 -5.10
N SER A 183 -12.56 -3.30 -6.05
CA SER A 183 -12.50 -1.86 -6.38
C SER A 183 -13.45 -1.43 -7.50
N ASP A 184 -14.18 -2.35 -8.10
CA ASP A 184 -15.12 -2.11 -9.20
C ASP A 184 -16.50 -1.59 -8.77
N ARG A 185 -16.70 -1.40 -7.47
CA ARG A 185 -18.00 -1.00 -6.88
C ARG A 185 -17.86 0.18 -5.92
N THR A 186 -19.00 0.82 -5.62
CA THR A 186 -19.08 1.90 -4.64
C THR A 186 -19.41 1.33 -3.27
N TYR A 187 -18.68 1.76 -2.25
CA TYR A 187 -18.93 1.42 -0.85
C TYR A 187 -19.50 2.62 -0.11
N GLU A 188 -20.45 2.39 0.78
CA GLU A 188 -20.98 3.40 1.70
C GLU A 188 -19.96 3.76 2.78
N LEU A 189 -19.17 2.75 3.20
CA LEU A 189 -18.14 2.91 4.22
C LEU A 189 -16.87 2.15 3.83
N VAL A 190 -15.73 2.85 3.89
CA VAL A 190 -14.40 2.23 3.80
C VAL A 190 -13.66 2.44 5.12
N VAL A 191 -13.30 1.34 5.77
CA VAL A 191 -12.53 1.35 7.03
C VAL A 191 -11.10 0.95 6.74
N SER A 192 -10.15 1.87 6.90
CA SER A 192 -8.73 1.62 6.66
C SER A 192 -7.93 1.60 7.95
N PHE A 193 -7.05 0.61 8.10
CA PHE A 193 -6.16 0.47 9.25
C PHE A 193 -4.73 0.88 8.90
N HIS A 194 -4.14 1.74 9.74
CA HIS A 194 -2.77 2.20 9.63
C HIS A 194 -2.09 2.30 10.99
N VAL A 195 -0.78 2.09 11.02
CA VAL A 195 0.06 2.43 12.18
C VAL A 195 0.72 3.79 11.97
N GLN A 196 0.83 4.54 13.03
CA GLN A 196 1.55 5.81 13.05
C GLN A 196 2.57 5.87 14.18
N SER A 197 3.60 6.73 14.03
CA SER A 197 4.65 6.92 15.03
C SER A 197 4.28 7.94 16.15
N LYS A 198 3.05 8.42 16.17
CA LYS A 198 2.57 9.35 17.20
C LYS A 198 2.15 8.57 18.45
N GLY A 199 2.31 9.17 19.63
CA GLY A 199 1.93 8.56 20.91
C GLY A 199 0.42 8.48 21.19
N TYR A 200 -0.43 8.48 20.15
CA TYR A 200 -1.88 8.39 20.30
C TYR A 200 -2.50 7.62 19.13
N THR A 201 -3.67 7.05 19.35
CA THR A 201 -4.50 6.49 18.28
C THR A 201 -5.48 7.54 17.79
N GLY A 202 -5.65 7.67 16.49
CA GLY A 202 -6.54 8.66 15.88
C GLY A 202 -7.54 8.01 14.94
N ILE A 203 -8.72 8.58 14.86
CA ILE A 203 -9.73 8.28 13.86
C ILE A 203 -9.85 9.49 12.94
N GLY A 204 -9.69 9.28 11.66
CA GLY A 204 -9.76 10.32 10.64
C GLY A 204 -10.57 9.86 9.44
N GLY A 205 -10.58 10.64 8.40
CA GLY A 205 -11.25 10.31 7.14
C GLY A 205 -12.21 11.40 6.68
N ALA A 206 -12.89 11.13 5.57
CA ALA A 206 -13.85 12.02 4.95
C ALA A 206 -15.28 11.88 5.52
N ILE A 207 -15.50 10.86 6.39
CA ILE A 207 -16.80 10.63 7.01
C ILE A 207 -17.16 11.75 7.99
N ASP A 208 -18.45 11.90 8.27
CA ASP A 208 -18.99 12.92 9.15
C ASP A 208 -18.32 12.97 10.53
N ASP A 209 -18.15 14.19 11.05
CA ASP A 209 -17.47 14.45 12.32
C ASP A 209 -18.23 13.85 13.53
N SER A 210 -19.55 13.85 13.50
CA SER A 210 -20.36 13.28 14.56
C SER A 210 -20.20 11.77 14.65
N PHE A 211 -20.10 11.10 13.50
CA PHE A 211 -19.81 9.66 13.45
C PHE A 211 -18.43 9.35 14.02
N ARG A 212 -17.39 10.09 13.60
CA ARG A 212 -16.02 9.90 14.12
C ARG A 212 -15.96 10.11 15.63
N LYS A 213 -16.65 11.12 16.13
CA LYS A 213 -16.74 11.40 17.57
C LYS A 213 -17.41 10.25 18.31
N CYS A 214 -18.53 9.77 17.82
CA CYS A 214 -19.23 8.62 18.39
C CYS A 214 -18.34 7.37 18.47
N VAL A 215 -17.59 7.07 17.40
CA VAL A 215 -16.64 5.94 17.39
C VAL A 215 -15.53 6.12 18.42
N VAL A 216 -14.97 7.34 18.56
CA VAL A 216 -13.93 7.63 19.58
C VAL A 216 -14.51 7.44 20.98
N GLU A 217 -15.68 8.00 21.27
CA GLU A 217 -16.35 7.90 22.58
C GLU A 217 -16.62 6.44 22.94
N GLU A 218 -17.09 5.65 22.00
CA GLU A 218 -17.33 4.22 22.20
C GLU A 218 -16.05 3.43 22.45
N MET A 219 -14.98 3.71 21.69
CA MET A 219 -13.68 3.08 21.91
C MET A 219 -13.09 3.47 23.25
N ASP A 220 -13.15 4.75 23.62
CA ASP A 220 -12.65 5.29 24.89
C ASP A 220 -13.38 4.67 26.08
N SER A 221 -14.70 4.48 25.96
CA SER A 221 -15.51 3.83 27.00
C SER A 221 -15.12 2.38 27.29
N ARG A 222 -14.58 1.69 26.27
CA ARG A 222 -14.23 0.26 26.36
C ARG A 222 -12.77 0.00 26.71
N ILE A 223 -11.87 0.97 26.46
CA ILE A 223 -10.41 0.76 26.56
C ILE A 223 -9.78 1.75 27.55
N ARG A 224 -10.53 2.17 28.57
CA ARG A 224 -10.24 3.31 29.47
C ARG A 224 -8.85 3.35 30.11
N ASP A 225 -8.18 2.23 30.28
CA ASP A 225 -6.98 2.20 31.16
C ASP A 225 -5.64 2.04 30.45
N ARG A 226 -5.59 1.92 29.11
CA ARG A 226 -4.34 1.59 28.42
C ARG A 226 -3.96 2.45 27.23
N TYR A 227 -4.90 3.14 26.58
CA TYR A 227 -4.63 3.86 25.35
C TYR A 227 -5.43 5.15 25.26
N GLU A 228 -4.78 6.22 24.83
CA GLU A 228 -5.45 7.47 24.52
C GLU A 228 -5.92 7.45 23.07
N PHE A 229 -7.24 7.53 22.84
CA PHE A 229 -7.82 7.76 21.53
C PHE A 229 -8.01 9.25 21.33
N ARG A 230 -7.51 9.76 20.22
CA ARG A 230 -7.70 11.16 19.85
C ARG A 230 -8.31 11.24 18.47
N TRP A 231 -9.41 11.92 18.39
CA TRP A 231 -9.98 12.32 17.12
C TRP A 231 -9.31 13.63 16.66
N ARG A 232 -8.93 13.72 15.37
CA ARG A 232 -8.36 14.93 14.78
C ARG A 232 -9.06 15.26 13.48
N HIS A 233 -9.83 16.32 13.52
CA HIS A 233 -10.60 16.86 12.41
C HIS A 233 -9.74 17.61 11.38
N ASN A 234 -8.77 18.38 11.80
CA ASN A 234 -8.04 19.35 10.98
C ASN A 234 -6.68 18.87 10.44
N ASP A 235 -6.28 17.64 10.71
CA ASP A 235 -5.02 17.10 10.14
C ASP A 235 -5.28 16.58 8.73
N MET A 236 -4.69 17.25 7.73
CA MET A 236 -4.82 16.89 6.31
C MET A 236 -4.48 15.43 6.02
N ARG A 237 -3.62 14.82 6.85
CA ARG A 237 -3.24 13.41 6.73
C ARG A 237 -4.39 12.44 7.05
N TRP A 238 -5.40 12.91 7.75
CA TRP A 238 -6.53 12.11 8.25
C TRP A 238 -7.82 12.33 7.47
N LYS A 239 -7.77 13.07 6.37
CA LYS A 239 -8.99 13.41 5.58
C LYS A 239 -9.51 12.27 4.72
N GLY A 240 -8.87 11.12 4.74
CA GLY A 240 -9.21 10.05 3.81
C GLY A 240 -8.77 10.39 2.36
N VAL A 241 -8.90 9.46 1.47
CA VAL A 241 -8.62 9.62 0.02
C VAL A 241 -9.88 9.28 -0.74
#